data_6dab718051bf3e1cb488c4fc43db7651
#
_entry.id   6dab718051bf3e1cb488c4fc43db7651
#
_cell.length_a   1.000
_cell.length_b   1.000
_cell.length_c   1.000
_cell.angle_alpha   90.00
_cell.angle_beta   90.00
_cell.angle_gamma   90.00
#
_symmetry.space_group_name_H-M   'P 1'
#
loop_
_entity.id
_entity.type
_entity.pdbx_description
1 polymer ?
#
loop_
_entity_poly.entity_id
_entity_poly.type
_entity_poly.pdbx_seq_one_letter_code
_entity_poly.pdbx_strand_id
1 'polypeptide(L)'
;MNLKKIIKLADGSLLTPDIDIDIEINGGYGADLMSDVLAFSQPDSVLITGLTNPQVVRTAQMAEFRAIIFVRGKQPQPETLVVAMQENIPLISSPFGMFELSGRLHKAGLPSFESNESD
;
A
#
# COMPACT_ATOMS: atom_id res chain seq x y z
N MET A 1 -12.33 3.01 -3.95
CA MET A 1 -12.55 1.56 -3.73
C MET A 1 -12.27 1.25 -2.27
N ASN A 2 -13.15 0.48 -1.64
CA ASN A 2 -12.95 0.12 -0.22
C ASN A 2 -11.78 -0.84 -0.06
N LEU A 3 -10.99 -0.67 1.00
CA LEU A 3 -9.82 -1.51 1.26
C LEU A 3 -10.17 -2.99 1.39
N LYS A 4 -11.36 -3.31 1.93
CA LYS A 4 -11.80 -4.71 2.01
C LYS A 4 -11.85 -5.37 0.63
N LYS A 5 -12.33 -4.64 -0.38
CA LYS A 5 -12.37 -5.13 -1.75
C LYS A 5 -10.96 -5.27 -2.33
N ILE A 6 -10.09 -4.32 -2.03
CA ILE A 6 -8.69 -4.38 -2.47
C ILE A 6 -8.00 -5.63 -1.91
N ILE A 7 -8.18 -5.91 -0.62
CA ILE A 7 -7.59 -7.10 0.01
C ILE A 7 -8.09 -8.37 -0.70
N LYS A 8 -9.38 -8.44 -1.02
CA LYS A 8 -9.94 -9.59 -1.72
C LYS A 8 -9.36 -9.75 -3.12
N LEU A 9 -9.26 -8.66 -3.88
CA LEU A 9 -8.67 -8.68 -5.22
C LEU A 9 -7.19 -9.06 -5.21
N ALA A 10 -6.49 -8.70 -4.15
CA ALA A 10 -5.07 -8.99 -3.97
C ALA A 10 -4.82 -10.42 -3.43
N ASP A 11 -5.86 -11.18 -3.13
CA ASP A 11 -5.75 -12.43 -2.38
C ASP A 11 -4.92 -12.21 -1.12
N GLY A 12 -5.19 -11.12 -0.42
CA GLY A 12 -4.33 -10.58 0.62
C GLY A 12 -4.63 -11.13 1.99
N SER A 13 -3.58 -11.14 2.83
CA SER A 13 -3.69 -11.45 4.25
C SER A 13 -3.47 -10.15 5.03
N LEU A 14 -4.43 -9.82 5.89
CA LEU A 14 -4.29 -8.66 6.77
C LEU A 14 -3.32 -8.97 7.89
N LEU A 15 -2.26 -8.18 8.00
CA LEU A 15 -1.19 -8.38 9.00
C LEU A 15 -1.43 -7.57 10.28
N THR A 16 -2.37 -6.64 10.24
CA THR A 16 -2.70 -5.74 11.35
C THR A 16 -4.19 -5.88 11.69
N PRO A 17 -4.60 -6.99 12.34
CA PRO A 17 -6.03 -7.32 12.49
C PRO A 17 -6.81 -6.31 13.33
N ASP A 18 -6.15 -5.54 14.18
CA ASP A 18 -6.81 -4.56 15.05
C ASP A 18 -7.05 -3.21 14.37
N ILE A 19 -6.53 -3.02 13.15
CA ILE A 19 -6.72 -1.77 12.41
C ILE A 19 -7.95 -1.89 11.51
N ASP A 20 -8.80 -0.87 11.53
CA ASP A 20 -10.00 -0.84 10.70
C ASP A 20 -9.64 -0.81 9.20
N ILE A 21 -10.26 -1.69 8.44
CA ILE A 21 -10.06 -1.78 6.98
C ILE A 21 -11.29 -1.35 6.19
N ASP A 22 -12.33 -0.90 6.87
CA ASP A 22 -13.51 -0.32 6.21
C ASP A 22 -13.23 1.15 5.89
N ILE A 23 -12.30 1.37 4.99
CA ILE A 23 -11.83 2.69 4.59
C ILE A 23 -11.76 2.79 3.07
N GLU A 24 -11.98 3.99 2.55
CA GLU A 24 -11.91 4.24 1.12
C GLU A 24 -10.48 4.54 0.67
N ILE A 25 -10.09 3.92 -0.44
CA ILE A 25 -8.82 4.14 -1.11
C ILE A 25 -9.11 4.78 -2.46
N ASN A 26 -8.48 5.93 -2.72
CA ASN A 26 -8.79 6.71 -3.92
C ASN A 26 -7.93 6.35 -5.13
N GLY A 27 -6.80 5.70 -4.90
CA GLY A 27 -5.94 5.28 -5.99
C GLY A 27 -4.81 4.38 -5.51
N GLY A 28 -3.99 3.91 -6.43
CA GLY A 28 -2.85 3.05 -6.13
C GLY A 28 -1.55 3.61 -6.68
N TYR A 29 -0.46 3.31 -5.97
CA TYR A 29 0.89 3.68 -6.38
C TYR A 29 1.85 2.54 -6.05
N GLY A 30 2.59 2.06 -7.06
CA GLY A 30 3.52 0.95 -6.89
C GLY A 30 4.95 1.39 -7.10
N ALA A 31 5.80 1.24 -6.08
CA ALA A 31 7.22 1.58 -6.18
C ALA A 31 7.99 1.01 -5.00
N ASP A 32 9.31 0.82 -5.21
CA ASP A 32 10.25 0.46 -4.16
C ASP A 32 11.19 1.62 -3.83
N LEU A 33 11.30 2.63 -4.68
CA LEU A 33 12.14 3.79 -4.41
C LEU A 33 11.33 4.83 -3.64
N MET A 34 11.65 4.98 -2.36
CA MET A 34 10.86 5.84 -1.47
C MET A 34 10.94 7.33 -1.84
N SER A 35 12.03 7.78 -2.45
CA SER A 35 12.10 9.15 -2.96
C SER A 35 11.07 9.41 -4.06
N ASP A 36 10.80 8.43 -4.91
CA ASP A 36 9.74 8.54 -5.93
C ASP A 36 8.37 8.58 -5.27
N VAL A 37 8.16 7.75 -4.25
CA VAL A 37 6.89 7.71 -3.52
C VAL A 37 6.57 9.10 -2.95
N LEU A 38 7.55 9.73 -2.31
CA LEU A 38 7.35 11.06 -1.73
C LEU A 38 7.11 12.13 -2.80
N ALA A 39 7.79 12.01 -3.95
CA ALA A 39 7.74 13.04 -4.99
C ALA A 39 6.50 12.97 -5.87
N PHE A 40 5.98 11.76 -6.16
CA PHE A 40 5.01 11.58 -7.24
C PHE A 40 3.69 10.96 -6.81
N SER A 41 3.56 10.48 -5.57
CA SER A 41 2.28 9.93 -5.11
C SER A 41 1.31 11.02 -4.68
N GLN A 42 0.05 10.61 -4.50
CA GLN A 42 -1.01 11.48 -3.99
C GLN A 42 -1.62 10.89 -2.73
N PRO A 43 -2.20 11.72 -1.84
CA PRO A 43 -2.81 11.24 -0.59
C PRO A 43 -3.95 10.26 -0.81
N ASP A 44 -4.30 9.53 0.24
CA ASP A 44 -5.45 8.63 0.30
C ASP A 44 -5.35 7.45 -0.67
N SER A 45 -4.12 7.02 -0.97
CA SER A 45 -3.87 5.90 -1.86
C SER A 45 -3.34 4.68 -1.09
N VAL A 46 -3.23 3.55 -1.79
CA VAL A 46 -2.57 2.36 -1.29
C VAL A 46 -1.19 2.25 -1.94
N LEU A 47 -0.18 1.99 -1.11
CA LEU A 47 1.18 1.76 -1.57
C LEU A 47 1.40 0.27 -1.81
N ILE A 48 1.88 -0.07 -3.00
CA ILE A 48 2.24 -1.43 -3.39
C ILE A 48 3.76 -1.47 -3.47
N THR A 49 4.41 -2.31 -2.66
CA THR A 49 5.87 -2.31 -2.57
C THR A 49 6.43 -3.68 -2.20
N GLY A 50 7.68 -3.90 -2.56
CA GLY A 50 8.46 -5.05 -2.12
C GLY A 50 9.36 -4.77 -0.93
N LEU A 51 9.40 -3.53 -0.45
CA LEU A 51 10.18 -3.16 0.73
C LEU A 51 9.38 -3.47 2.00
N THR A 52 10.07 -3.97 3.02
CA THR A 52 9.41 -4.46 4.24
C THR A 52 9.97 -3.84 5.52
N ASN A 53 10.84 -2.86 5.41
CA ASN A 53 11.47 -2.20 6.56
C ASN A 53 10.58 -1.09 7.15
N PRO A 54 10.88 -0.62 8.38
CA PRO A 54 10.05 0.41 9.02
C PRO A 54 10.00 1.74 8.26
N GLN A 55 11.02 2.06 7.47
CA GLN A 55 11.04 3.31 6.70
C GLN A 55 9.89 3.40 5.70
N VAL A 56 9.45 2.26 5.19
CA VAL A 56 8.29 2.22 4.28
C VAL A 56 7.04 2.78 4.94
N VAL A 57 6.81 2.42 6.20
CA VAL A 57 5.63 2.92 6.93
C VAL A 57 5.77 4.42 7.20
N ARG A 58 6.96 4.87 7.56
CA ARG A 58 7.19 6.31 7.80
C ARG A 58 6.99 7.13 6.54
N THR A 59 7.48 6.62 5.40
CA THR A 59 7.27 7.28 4.11
C THR A 59 5.79 7.31 3.74
N ALA A 60 5.09 6.18 3.94
CA ALA A 60 3.66 6.10 3.67
C ALA A 60 2.88 7.10 4.52
N GLN A 61 3.25 7.24 5.78
CA GLN A 61 2.61 8.20 6.68
C GLN A 61 2.83 9.64 6.21
N MET A 62 4.06 9.99 5.84
CA MET A 62 4.38 11.33 5.33
C MET A 62 3.64 11.64 4.02
N ALA A 63 3.50 10.66 3.14
CA ALA A 63 2.81 10.81 1.86
C ALA A 63 1.30 10.59 1.98
N GLU A 64 0.80 10.33 3.18
CA GLU A 64 -0.61 10.18 3.50
C GLU A 64 -1.27 8.98 2.80
N PHE A 65 -0.52 7.89 2.64
CA PHE A 65 -1.11 6.61 2.23
C PHE A 65 -2.00 6.05 3.33
N ARG A 66 -3.06 5.39 2.93
CA ARG A 66 -4.00 4.78 3.88
C ARG A 66 -3.74 3.31 4.14
N ALA A 67 -2.95 2.65 3.32
CA ALA A 67 -2.62 1.23 3.47
C ALA A 67 -1.37 0.89 2.68
N ILE A 68 -0.72 -0.24 3.04
CA ILE A 68 0.44 -0.75 2.34
C ILE A 68 0.22 -2.22 2.03
N ILE A 69 0.52 -2.63 0.79
CA ILE A 69 0.49 -4.04 0.38
C ILE A 69 1.90 -4.46 -0.01
N PHE A 70 2.41 -5.48 0.67
CA PHE A 70 3.69 -6.11 0.32
C PHE A 70 3.45 -7.18 -0.73
N VAL A 71 4.29 -7.20 -1.77
CA VAL A 71 4.15 -8.13 -2.89
C VAL A 71 4.90 -9.45 -2.65
N ARG A 72 4.53 -10.47 -3.42
CA ARG A 72 5.18 -11.80 -3.45
C ARG A 72 5.20 -12.49 -2.10
N GLY A 73 4.17 -12.32 -1.31
CA GLY A 73 4.06 -12.97 -0.01
C GLY A 73 5.08 -12.49 1.02
N LYS A 74 5.75 -11.38 0.78
CA LYS A 74 6.75 -10.86 1.70
C LYS A 74 6.13 -10.48 3.03
N GLN A 75 6.87 -10.70 4.10
CA GLN A 75 6.45 -10.37 5.44
C GLN A 75 7.27 -9.19 5.96
N PRO A 76 6.64 -8.24 6.66
CA PRO A 76 7.36 -7.11 7.23
C PRO A 76 8.25 -7.54 8.39
N GLN A 77 9.29 -6.77 8.64
CA GLN A 77 10.09 -6.92 9.85
C GLN A 77 9.21 -6.64 11.07
N PRO A 78 9.51 -7.26 12.25
CA PRO A 78 8.70 -7.00 13.45
C PRO A 78 8.55 -5.52 13.80
N GLU A 79 9.61 -4.74 13.62
CA GLU A 79 9.59 -3.29 13.88
C GLU A 79 8.65 -2.55 12.94
N THR A 80 8.50 -3.05 11.72
CA THR A 80 7.60 -2.47 10.72
C THR A 80 6.16 -2.59 11.19
N LEU A 81 5.80 -3.74 11.75
CA LEU A 81 4.45 -3.93 12.31
C LEU A 81 4.19 -2.96 13.46
N VAL A 82 5.18 -2.77 14.34
CA VAL A 82 5.04 -1.86 15.48
C VAL A 82 4.77 -0.44 14.99
N VAL A 83 5.55 0.04 14.03
CA VAL A 83 5.37 1.40 13.50
C VAL A 83 4.00 1.54 12.81
N ALA A 84 3.59 0.53 12.05
CA ALA A 84 2.29 0.55 11.38
C ALA A 84 1.14 0.65 12.38
N MET A 85 1.22 -0.07 13.48
CA MET A 85 0.20 -0.03 14.52
C MET A 85 0.17 1.34 15.22
N GLN A 86 1.33 1.93 15.46
CA GLN A 86 1.43 3.27 16.04
C GLN A 86 0.81 4.33 15.12
N GLU A 87 1.03 4.19 13.81
CA GLU A 87 0.53 5.14 12.81
C GLU A 87 -0.86 4.79 12.28
N ASN A 88 -1.43 3.69 12.73
CA ASN A 88 -2.75 3.21 12.32
C ASN A 88 -2.84 2.98 10.80
N ILE A 89 -1.80 2.40 10.22
CA ILE A 89 -1.74 2.09 8.79
C ILE A 89 -1.86 0.58 8.60
N PRO A 90 -2.94 0.09 7.94
CA PRO A 90 -3.09 -1.35 7.69
C PRO A 90 -1.98 -1.88 6.78
N LEU A 91 -1.43 -3.04 7.15
CA LEU A 91 -0.46 -3.77 6.34
C LEU A 91 -1.08 -5.05 5.83
N ILE A 92 -0.90 -5.31 4.54
CA ILE A 92 -1.43 -6.48 3.85
C ILE A 92 -0.28 -7.18 3.11
N SER A 93 -0.28 -8.51 3.09
CA SER A 93 0.63 -9.28 2.24
C SER A 93 -0.16 -9.92 1.12
N SER A 94 0.30 -9.76 -0.13
CA SER A 94 -0.30 -10.38 -1.31
C SER A 94 0.67 -11.40 -1.90
N PRO A 95 0.20 -12.57 -2.37
CA PRO A 95 1.07 -13.52 -3.05
C PRO A 95 1.52 -13.05 -4.43
N PHE A 96 0.83 -12.07 -5.01
CA PHE A 96 1.13 -11.61 -6.36
C PHE A 96 2.35 -10.69 -6.39
N GLY A 97 3.07 -10.70 -7.53
CA GLY A 97 4.11 -9.71 -7.79
C GLY A 97 3.51 -8.33 -8.07
N MET A 98 4.39 -7.33 -8.14
CA MET A 98 3.95 -5.94 -8.28
C MET A 98 3.15 -5.72 -9.57
N PHE A 99 3.61 -6.27 -10.69
CA PHE A 99 2.93 -6.07 -11.96
C PHE A 99 1.53 -6.70 -11.98
N GLU A 100 1.43 -7.95 -11.54
CA GLU A 100 0.13 -8.62 -11.52
C GLU A 100 -0.83 -7.96 -10.54
N LEU A 101 -0.37 -7.65 -9.34
CA LEU A 101 -1.22 -7.00 -8.34
C LEU A 101 -1.72 -5.65 -8.84
N SER A 102 -0.83 -4.84 -9.37
CA SER A 102 -1.20 -3.53 -9.93
C SER A 102 -2.21 -3.68 -11.06
N GLY A 103 -1.99 -4.64 -11.95
CA GLY A 103 -2.90 -4.92 -13.05
C GLY A 103 -4.28 -5.34 -12.58
N ARG A 104 -4.36 -6.20 -11.57
CA ARG A 104 -5.64 -6.65 -11.00
C ARG A 104 -6.44 -5.49 -10.41
N LEU A 105 -5.78 -4.63 -9.65
CA LEU A 105 -6.44 -3.49 -9.02
C LEU A 105 -6.86 -2.45 -10.05
N HIS A 106 -6.00 -2.16 -11.00
CA HIS A 106 -6.30 -1.19 -12.05
C HIS A 106 -7.47 -1.67 -12.93
N LYS A 107 -7.45 -2.94 -13.31
CA LYS A 107 -8.54 -3.54 -14.10
C LYS A 107 -9.88 -3.48 -13.35
N ALA A 108 -9.86 -3.61 -12.05
CA ALA A 108 -11.06 -3.55 -11.22
C ALA A 108 -11.57 -2.13 -10.98
N GLY A 109 -10.84 -1.12 -11.44
CA GLY A 109 -11.27 0.27 -11.37
C GLY A 109 -10.50 1.16 -10.41
N LEU A 110 -9.47 0.66 -9.74
CA LEU A 110 -8.64 1.52 -8.89
C LEU A 110 -7.72 2.37 -9.78
N PRO A 111 -7.85 3.71 -9.76
CA PRO A 111 -7.03 4.53 -10.65
C PRO A 111 -5.58 4.60 -10.19
N SER A 112 -4.69 4.88 -11.14
CA SER A 112 -3.32 5.22 -10.82
C SER A 112 -3.29 6.57 -10.12
N PHE A 113 -2.66 6.62 -8.94
CA PHE A 113 -2.55 7.87 -8.19
C PHE A 113 -1.12 8.41 -8.25
N GLU A 114 -0.56 8.36 -9.44
CA GLU A 114 0.73 8.93 -9.73
C GLU A 114 0.57 10.38 -10.17
N SER A 115 1.37 11.25 -9.59
CA SER A 115 1.34 12.67 -9.96
C SER A 115 2.05 12.90 -11.30
N ASN A 116 1.45 13.75 -12.14
CA ASN A 116 2.03 14.14 -13.43
C ASN A 116 2.68 15.55 -13.36
N GLU A 117 3.17 15.91 -12.20
CA GLU A 117 3.70 17.26 -11.96
C GLU A 117 4.93 17.59 -12.79
N SER A 118 5.59 16.58 -13.33
CA SER A 118 6.73 16.80 -14.25
C SER A 118 6.31 17.37 -15.59
N ASP A 119 5.05 17.35 -15.89
CA ASP A 119 4.52 17.78 -17.19
C ASP A 119 4.38 19.30 -17.29
#